data_9e17277a614743ba652de1d6cfc6328b
#
_entry.id   9e17277a614743ba652de1d6cfc6328b
#
_cell.length_a   1.000
_cell.length_b   1.000
_cell.length_c   1.000
_cell.angle_alpha   90.00
_cell.angle_beta   90.00
_cell.angle_gamma   90.00
#
_symmetry.space_group_name_H-M   'P 1'
#
loop_
_entity.id
_entity.type
_entity.pdbx_description
1 polymer ?
#
loop_
_entity_poly.entity_id
_entity_poly.type
_entity_poly.pdbx_seq_one_letter_code
_entity_poly.pdbx_strand_id
1 'polypeptide(L)'
;MGIEVQEIKDVRKGVLIGGVCALLLVSTTFAGYKSQKVRMDPAGSYACHQKQGTLTIAADPYQTWEKLKTVFDLKELDQMGVIPVQVVLTNEGEETIVVQGSEIHLLDRKNRSIEGMTVDDVMRVVMGKSAPPTKSPTKSPLPFPLPGGHRGDLFEIETDLTNKSLGETRVTPKSTVGGFLYFRLPENQRDLSGYKVYVPEIRQLRSGESLLFFEIDLK
;
A
#
# COMPACT_ATOMS: atom_id res chain seq x y z
N MET A 1 73.92 -20.76 -65.13
CA MET A 1 72.69 -21.59 -65.07
C MET A 1 71.76 -20.85 -64.15
N GLY A 2 70.89 -20.18 -64.69
CA GLY A 2 69.88 -19.24 -64.53
C GLY A 2 69.30 -19.14 -63.13
N ILE A 3 69.32 -17.95 -62.65
CA ILE A 3 68.58 -17.52 -61.45
C ILE A 3 67.71 -16.39 -61.92
N GLU A 4 66.46 -16.65 -61.93
CA GLU A 4 65.44 -15.67 -62.25
C GLU A 4 64.91 -15.01 -60.97
N VAL A 5 65.10 -13.73 -60.90
CA VAL A 5 64.63 -12.90 -59.76
C VAL A 5 63.25 -12.39 -60.15
N GLN A 6 62.25 -12.71 -59.40
CA GLN A 6 60.93 -12.15 -59.58
C GLN A 6 60.53 -11.26 -58.43
N GLU A 7 60.29 -10.05 -58.80
CA GLU A 7 59.95 -8.84 -58.09
C GLU A 7 58.60 -9.01 -57.34
N ILE A 8 58.62 -8.75 -56.06
CA ILE A 8 57.38 -8.75 -55.20
C ILE A 8 56.97 -7.28 -55.07
N LYS A 9 55.91 -6.90 -55.71
CA LYS A 9 55.24 -5.63 -55.56
C LYS A 9 54.50 -5.54 -54.25
N ASP A 10 54.84 -4.56 -53.44
CA ASP A 10 54.10 -4.05 -52.31
C ASP A 10 52.65 -3.72 -52.65
N VAL A 11 51.75 -4.37 -51.95
CA VAL A 11 50.38 -3.93 -51.84
C VAL A 11 50.09 -3.65 -50.36
N ARG A 12 50.29 -2.41 -49.97
CA ARG A 12 49.75 -1.85 -48.74
C ARG A 12 48.25 -1.83 -48.80
N LYS A 13 47.59 -2.76 -48.14
CA LYS A 13 46.17 -2.65 -47.81
C LYS A 13 46.07 -2.26 -46.34
N GLY A 14 45.80 -0.97 -46.15
CA GLY A 14 45.42 -0.43 -44.85
C GLY A 14 44.12 -1.10 -44.36
N VAL A 15 44.17 -1.88 -43.30
CA VAL A 15 42.98 -2.33 -42.61
C VAL A 15 42.57 -1.19 -41.67
N LEU A 16 41.58 -0.43 -42.06
CA LEU A 16 40.83 0.46 -41.21
C LEU A 16 39.99 -0.38 -40.25
N ILE A 17 40.52 -0.57 -39.04
CA ILE A 17 39.74 -1.11 -37.92
C ILE A 17 38.81 0.00 -37.48
N GLY A 18 37.61 0.03 -38.08
CA GLY A 18 36.49 0.83 -37.61
C GLY A 18 36.00 0.25 -36.29
N GLY A 19 36.42 0.83 -35.17
CA GLY A 19 35.88 0.56 -33.86
C GLY A 19 34.42 1.03 -33.81
N VAL A 20 33.49 0.10 -34.01
CA VAL A 20 32.09 0.34 -33.71
C VAL A 20 31.94 0.30 -32.18
N CYS A 21 32.06 1.48 -31.57
CA CYS A 21 31.72 1.72 -30.18
C CYS A 21 30.20 1.62 -30.08
N ALA A 22 29.65 0.42 -29.89
CA ALA A 22 28.25 0.22 -29.55
C ALA A 22 28.04 0.80 -28.16
N LEU A 23 27.62 2.07 -28.10
CA LEU A 23 27.07 2.69 -26.89
C LEU A 23 25.77 1.93 -26.57
N LEU A 24 25.87 0.93 -25.70
CA LEU A 24 24.72 0.35 -25.01
C LEU A 24 24.16 1.47 -24.10
N LEU A 25 23.21 2.23 -24.63
CA LEU A 25 22.31 3.07 -23.85
C LEU A 25 21.49 2.12 -22.98
N VAL A 26 22.00 1.79 -21.81
CA VAL A 26 21.22 1.18 -20.74
C VAL A 26 20.21 2.24 -20.32
N SER A 27 19.05 2.22 -20.98
CA SER A 27 17.88 2.96 -20.55
C SER A 27 17.45 2.36 -19.21
N THR A 28 17.94 2.94 -18.11
CA THR A 28 17.37 2.68 -16.79
C THR A 28 15.96 3.26 -16.81
N THR A 29 15.01 2.45 -17.21
CA THR A 29 13.60 2.77 -17.00
C THR A 29 13.41 2.78 -15.49
N PHE A 30 13.38 3.97 -14.89
CA PHE A 30 12.83 4.15 -13.57
C PHE A 30 11.37 3.71 -13.66
N ALA A 31 11.09 2.53 -13.12
CA ALA A 31 9.72 2.07 -12.99
C ALA A 31 9.06 2.99 -11.96
N GLY A 32 8.21 3.92 -12.43
CA GLY A 32 7.36 4.73 -11.57
C GLY A 32 6.43 3.86 -10.74
N TYR A 33 5.85 4.43 -9.70
CA TYR A 33 4.85 3.75 -8.87
C TYR A 33 3.71 3.19 -9.72
N LYS A 34 3.28 1.97 -9.43
CA LYS A 34 2.16 1.32 -10.12
C LYS A 34 1.10 0.92 -9.11
N SER A 35 -0.05 1.59 -9.18
CA SER A 35 -1.23 1.17 -8.44
C SER A 35 -1.64 -0.25 -8.84
N GLN A 36 -1.81 -1.12 -7.85
CA GLN A 36 -2.27 -2.49 -8.02
C GLN A 36 -3.76 -2.58 -7.68
N LYS A 37 -4.50 -3.40 -8.41
CA LYS A 37 -5.92 -3.65 -8.09
C LYS A 37 -6.04 -4.47 -6.82
N VAL A 38 -6.90 -4.03 -5.90
CA VAL A 38 -7.23 -4.79 -4.70
C VAL A 38 -8.34 -5.77 -5.02
N ARG A 39 -8.11 -7.04 -4.69
CA ARG A 39 -9.17 -8.05 -4.72
C ARG A 39 -9.98 -7.96 -3.43
N MET A 40 -11.30 -7.98 -3.57
CA MET A 40 -12.24 -8.06 -2.45
C MET A 40 -13.14 -9.27 -2.66
N ASP A 41 -12.95 -10.28 -1.83
CA ASP A 41 -13.84 -11.42 -1.72
C ASP A 41 -14.86 -11.16 -0.59
N PRO A 42 -15.97 -11.89 -0.48
CA PRO A 42 -16.88 -11.77 0.65
C PRO A 42 -16.16 -11.96 1.98
N ALA A 43 -16.51 -11.15 2.99
CA ALA A 43 -15.79 -11.11 4.28
C ALA A 43 -15.67 -12.49 4.95
N GLY A 44 -16.65 -13.36 4.82
CA GLY A 44 -16.61 -14.71 5.37
C GLY A 44 -15.57 -15.65 4.75
N SER A 45 -14.93 -15.28 3.63
CA SER A 45 -13.87 -16.07 3.01
C SER A 45 -12.47 -15.79 3.58
N TYR A 46 -12.31 -14.73 4.36
CA TYR A 46 -11.05 -14.38 4.98
C TYR A 46 -10.80 -15.18 6.26
N ALA A 47 -9.54 -15.44 6.59
CA ALA A 47 -9.17 -16.24 7.76
C ALA A 47 -9.58 -15.60 9.09
N CYS A 48 -9.47 -14.26 9.17
CA CYS A 48 -9.85 -13.48 10.33
C CYS A 48 -11.14 -12.73 10.04
N HIS A 49 -12.26 -13.23 10.52
CA HIS A 49 -13.58 -12.60 10.35
C HIS A 49 -14.49 -12.87 11.54
N GLN A 50 -15.47 -11.99 11.71
CA GLN A 50 -16.55 -12.15 12.68
C GLN A 50 -17.89 -11.86 12.01
N LYS A 51 -18.90 -12.67 12.31
CA LYS A 51 -20.26 -12.47 11.82
C LYS A 51 -21.19 -12.18 12.99
N GLN A 52 -22.01 -11.15 12.85
CA GLN A 52 -23.11 -10.85 13.76
C GLN A 52 -24.36 -10.54 12.93
N GLY A 53 -25.41 -11.34 13.13
CA GLY A 53 -26.62 -11.24 12.32
C GLY A 53 -26.33 -11.37 10.82
N THR A 54 -26.63 -10.34 10.07
CA THR A 54 -26.45 -10.27 8.61
C THR A 54 -25.17 -9.57 8.18
N LEU A 55 -24.38 -9.07 9.12
CA LEU A 55 -23.10 -8.39 8.83
C LEU A 55 -21.94 -9.32 9.15
N THR A 56 -21.04 -9.45 8.20
CA THR A 56 -19.75 -10.11 8.39
C THR A 56 -18.64 -9.08 8.15
N ILE A 57 -17.69 -8.99 9.06
CA ILE A 57 -16.50 -8.13 8.93
C ILE A 57 -15.26 -9.02 8.99
N ALA A 58 -14.34 -8.79 8.09
CA ALA A 58 -13.04 -9.44 8.06
C ALA A 58 -11.92 -8.41 8.16
N ALA A 59 -10.79 -8.86 8.70
CA ALA A 59 -9.56 -8.11 8.77
C ALA A 59 -8.40 -8.96 8.23
N ASP A 60 -7.67 -8.43 7.28
CA ASP A 60 -6.56 -9.11 6.62
C ASP A 60 -5.31 -8.24 6.63
N PRO A 61 -4.36 -8.49 7.58
CA PRO A 61 -3.16 -7.67 7.72
C PRO A 61 -2.11 -7.99 6.65
N TYR A 62 -1.45 -6.94 6.15
CA TYR A 62 -0.37 -7.02 5.16
C TYR A 62 0.98 -6.86 5.88
N GLN A 63 1.38 -7.87 6.65
CA GLN A 63 2.52 -7.84 7.56
C GLN A 63 3.87 -8.12 6.88
N THR A 64 3.87 -8.76 5.71
CA THR A 64 5.09 -9.14 5.00
C THR A 64 5.23 -8.36 3.71
N TRP A 65 6.47 -8.09 3.30
CA TRP A 65 6.74 -7.43 2.04
C TRP A 65 6.13 -8.18 0.85
N GLU A 66 6.18 -9.51 0.85
CA GLU A 66 5.62 -10.35 -0.22
C GLU A 66 4.13 -10.11 -0.40
N LYS A 67 3.41 -9.93 0.69
CA LYS A 67 1.97 -9.62 0.66
C LYS A 67 1.74 -8.15 0.35
N LEU A 68 2.48 -7.25 0.99
CA LEU A 68 2.35 -5.80 0.82
C LEU A 68 2.53 -5.39 -0.65
N LYS A 69 3.55 -5.89 -1.32
CA LYS A 69 3.84 -5.55 -2.73
C LYS A 69 2.76 -5.96 -3.72
N THR A 70 1.84 -6.83 -3.34
CA THR A 70 0.70 -7.21 -4.19
C THR A 70 -0.35 -6.12 -4.31
N VAL A 71 -0.31 -5.12 -3.41
CA VAL A 71 -1.28 -4.02 -3.34
C VAL A 71 -0.61 -2.66 -3.36
N PHE A 72 0.50 -2.53 -2.63
CA PHE A 72 1.29 -1.30 -2.54
C PHE A 72 2.75 -1.61 -2.88
N ASP A 73 3.23 -1.07 -4.00
CA ASP A 73 4.65 -1.15 -4.36
C ASP A 73 5.45 -0.05 -3.62
N LEU A 74 5.29 -0.01 -2.30
CA LEU A 74 5.85 0.98 -1.38
C LEU A 74 6.67 0.30 -0.30
N LYS A 75 7.95 0.12 -0.58
CA LYS A 75 8.89 -0.52 0.34
C LYS A 75 9.07 0.27 1.65
N GLU A 76 8.87 1.58 1.58
CA GLU A 76 8.93 2.50 2.71
C GLU A 76 7.92 2.13 3.81
N LEU A 77 6.73 1.65 3.46
CA LEU A 77 5.75 1.20 4.44
C LEU A 77 6.31 0.07 5.29
N ASP A 78 6.89 -0.94 4.63
CA ASP A 78 7.51 -2.07 5.33
C ASP A 78 8.69 -1.61 6.18
N GLN A 79 9.59 -0.79 5.65
CA GLN A 79 10.78 -0.31 6.35
C GLN A 79 10.45 0.52 7.59
N MET A 80 9.37 1.28 7.56
CA MET A 80 8.98 2.21 8.63
C MET A 80 7.94 1.62 9.59
N GLY A 81 7.64 0.32 9.48
CA GLY A 81 6.72 -0.39 10.37
C GLY A 81 5.26 0.03 10.21
N VAL A 82 4.89 0.51 9.01
CA VAL A 82 3.48 0.77 8.68
C VAL A 82 2.87 -0.50 8.10
N ILE A 83 1.85 -1.00 8.77
CA ILE A 83 1.13 -2.20 8.36
C ILE A 83 -0.27 -1.81 7.88
N PRO A 84 -0.55 -1.95 6.57
CA PRO A 84 -1.90 -1.86 6.06
C PRO A 84 -2.73 -3.08 6.51
N VAL A 85 -3.92 -2.84 7.01
CA VAL A 85 -4.90 -3.88 7.33
C VAL A 85 -6.10 -3.68 6.43
N GLN A 86 -6.37 -4.65 5.57
CA GLN A 86 -7.58 -4.64 4.74
C GLN A 86 -8.76 -5.02 5.62
N VAL A 87 -9.75 -4.15 5.69
CA VAL A 87 -11.03 -4.42 6.35
C VAL A 87 -12.09 -4.60 5.28
N VAL A 88 -12.80 -5.72 5.32
CA VAL A 88 -13.84 -6.07 4.36
C VAL A 88 -15.16 -6.30 5.09
N LEU A 89 -16.21 -5.68 4.59
CA LEU A 89 -17.55 -5.76 5.16
C LEU A 89 -18.50 -6.36 4.13
N THR A 90 -19.21 -7.41 4.53
CA THR A 90 -20.27 -8.04 3.72
C THR A 90 -21.59 -7.92 4.45
N ASN A 91 -22.53 -7.21 3.84
CA ASN A 91 -23.87 -7.01 4.35
C ASN A 91 -24.85 -7.96 3.62
N GLU A 92 -25.30 -8.98 4.30
CA GLU A 92 -26.33 -9.92 3.78
C GLU A 92 -27.75 -9.46 4.13
N GLY A 93 -27.89 -8.33 4.86
CA GLY A 93 -29.17 -7.77 5.29
C GLY A 93 -29.88 -6.98 4.20
N GLU A 94 -31.00 -6.37 4.60
CA GLU A 94 -31.85 -5.56 3.74
C GLU A 94 -31.68 -4.06 3.98
N GLU A 95 -30.93 -3.66 5.00
CA GLU A 95 -30.67 -2.27 5.33
C GLU A 95 -29.23 -1.86 5.02
N THR A 96 -29.05 -0.60 4.62
CA THR A 96 -27.71 -0.04 4.43
C THR A 96 -27.06 0.23 5.80
N ILE A 97 -25.82 -0.16 5.92
CA ILE A 97 -25.01 -0.01 7.11
C ILE A 97 -23.96 1.08 6.86
N VAL A 98 -23.68 1.90 7.86
CA VAL A 98 -22.65 2.95 7.83
C VAL A 98 -21.57 2.60 8.84
N VAL A 99 -20.33 2.63 8.38
CA VAL A 99 -19.14 2.39 9.18
C VAL A 99 -18.16 3.54 8.99
N GLN A 100 -17.60 4.03 10.08
CA GLN A 100 -16.58 5.07 10.09
C GLN A 100 -15.19 4.42 10.23
N GLY A 101 -14.42 4.43 9.15
CA GLY A 101 -13.07 3.83 9.16
C GLY A 101 -12.14 4.49 10.18
N SER A 102 -12.30 5.79 10.44
CA SER A 102 -11.51 6.53 11.43
C SER A 102 -11.76 6.12 12.87
N GLU A 103 -12.86 5.43 13.16
CA GLU A 103 -13.19 4.95 14.49
C GLU A 103 -12.73 3.51 14.75
N ILE A 104 -12.24 2.84 13.70
CA ILE A 104 -11.71 1.49 13.80
C ILE A 104 -10.29 1.54 14.36
N HIS A 105 -10.05 0.77 15.42
CA HIS A 105 -8.78 0.73 16.13
C HIS A 105 -8.15 -0.66 16.05
N LEU A 106 -6.84 -0.71 16.20
CA LEU A 106 -6.13 -1.96 16.46
C LEU A 106 -5.90 -2.06 17.98
N LEU A 107 -6.30 -3.17 18.58
CA LEU A 107 -6.02 -3.47 19.99
C LEU A 107 -4.80 -4.38 20.07
N ASP A 108 -3.83 -4.00 20.89
CA ASP A 108 -2.67 -4.86 21.16
C ASP A 108 -2.99 -6.02 22.10
N ARG A 109 -2.02 -6.90 22.36
CA ARG A 109 -2.15 -8.05 23.26
C ARG A 109 -2.52 -7.69 24.70
N LYS A 110 -2.44 -6.40 25.06
CA LYS A 110 -2.84 -5.85 26.38
C LYS A 110 -4.12 -5.02 26.30
N ASN A 111 -4.87 -5.14 25.19
CA ASN A 111 -6.07 -4.35 24.89
C ASN A 111 -5.84 -2.82 24.88
N ARG A 112 -4.62 -2.37 24.58
CA ARG A 112 -4.35 -0.95 24.38
C ARG A 112 -4.69 -0.58 22.94
N SER A 113 -5.42 0.52 22.78
CA SER A 113 -5.81 1.03 21.46
C SER A 113 -4.63 1.64 20.73
N ILE A 114 -4.52 1.30 19.46
CA ILE A 114 -3.60 1.90 18.49
C ILE A 114 -4.48 2.52 17.39
N GLU A 115 -4.43 3.83 17.31
CA GLU A 115 -5.19 4.58 16.32
C GLU A 115 -4.62 4.39 14.91
N GLY A 116 -5.51 4.38 13.92
CA GLY A 116 -5.12 4.37 12.51
C GLY A 116 -4.40 5.65 12.09
N MET A 117 -3.46 5.51 11.18
CA MET A 117 -2.80 6.65 10.53
C MET A 117 -3.70 7.23 9.44
N THR A 118 -3.67 8.55 9.30
CA THR A 118 -4.25 9.20 8.13
C THR A 118 -3.37 8.98 6.89
N VAL A 119 -3.93 9.17 5.69
CA VAL A 119 -3.13 9.12 4.45
C VAL A 119 -1.99 10.15 4.48
N ASP A 120 -2.23 11.33 5.03
CA ASP A 120 -1.19 12.36 5.20
C ASP A 120 -0.03 11.86 6.09
N ASP A 121 -0.32 11.12 7.16
CA ASP A 121 0.71 10.55 8.04
C ASP A 121 1.50 9.46 7.30
N VAL A 122 0.82 8.63 6.53
CA VAL A 122 1.46 7.62 5.67
C VAL A 122 2.37 8.29 4.63
N MET A 123 1.90 9.34 3.98
CA MET A 123 2.70 10.11 3.01
C MET A 123 3.95 10.74 3.64
N ARG A 124 3.87 11.21 4.89
CA ARG A 124 5.06 11.69 5.62
C ARG A 124 6.09 10.59 5.82
N VAL A 125 5.63 9.38 6.11
CA VAL A 125 6.51 8.20 6.24
C VAL A 125 7.17 7.89 4.89
N VAL A 126 6.40 7.82 3.81
CA VAL A 126 6.91 7.58 2.44
C VAL A 126 7.95 8.63 2.02
N MET A 127 7.74 9.88 2.42
CA MET A 127 8.69 10.98 2.16
C MET A 127 9.90 11.00 3.10
N GLY A 128 10.05 10.03 3.99
CA GLY A 128 11.16 9.97 4.96
C GLY A 128 11.13 11.08 6.02
N LYS A 129 9.99 11.72 6.22
CA LYS A 129 9.82 12.77 7.24
C LYS A 129 9.29 12.15 8.53
N SER A 130 10.17 11.81 9.44
CA SER A 130 9.80 11.44 10.81
C SER A 130 9.26 12.66 11.55
N ALA A 131 7.97 12.90 11.48
CA ALA A 131 7.29 13.87 12.33
C ALA A 131 6.31 13.13 13.26
N PRO A 132 6.24 13.48 14.55
CA PRO A 132 5.22 12.95 15.45
C PRO A 132 3.82 13.35 14.94
N PRO A 133 2.79 12.56 15.20
CA PRO A 133 1.42 12.88 14.79
C PRO A 133 0.99 14.17 15.49
N THR A 134 0.91 15.24 14.75
CA THR A 134 0.32 16.50 15.23
C THR A 134 -1.19 16.41 15.05
N LYS A 135 -1.91 16.35 16.15
CA LYS A 135 -3.36 16.55 16.21
C LYS A 135 -3.68 17.98 15.81
N SER A 136 -3.67 18.31 14.54
CA SER A 136 -4.28 19.57 14.05
C SER A 136 -4.33 19.56 12.52
N PRO A 137 -5.49 19.76 11.93
CA PRO A 137 -5.62 19.97 10.49
C PRO A 137 -5.23 21.42 10.16
N THR A 138 -3.94 21.71 10.11
CA THR A 138 -3.50 23.00 9.57
C THR A 138 -3.03 22.77 8.14
N LYS A 139 -3.86 23.23 7.21
CA LYS A 139 -3.51 23.34 5.79
C LYS A 139 -2.39 24.39 5.67
N SER A 140 -1.16 23.95 5.74
CA SER A 140 -0.01 24.78 5.37
C SER A 140 0.56 24.29 4.05
N PRO A 141 0.62 25.14 3.02
CA PRO A 141 1.35 24.81 1.79
C PRO A 141 2.82 24.57 2.14
N LEU A 142 3.36 23.45 1.72
CA LEU A 142 4.77 23.09 1.94
C LEU A 142 5.69 24.11 1.26
N PRO A 143 6.54 24.85 1.99
CA PRO A 143 7.36 25.92 1.40
C PRO A 143 8.73 25.46 0.90
N PHE A 144 9.00 24.17 0.71
CA PHE A 144 10.31 23.71 0.28
C PHE A 144 10.26 22.96 -1.05
N PRO A 145 11.11 23.32 -2.02
CA PRO A 145 11.32 22.49 -3.21
C PRO A 145 12.00 21.19 -2.76
N LEU A 146 11.32 20.06 -2.98
CA LEU A 146 11.91 18.73 -2.83
C LEU A 146 13.01 18.57 -3.89
N PRO A 147 14.14 17.88 -3.55
CA PRO A 147 15.15 17.53 -4.54
C PRO A 147 14.46 16.82 -5.71
N GLY A 148 14.73 17.30 -6.93
CA GLY A 148 14.01 16.92 -8.12
C GLY A 148 14.03 15.41 -8.38
N GLY A 149 12.88 14.89 -8.74
CA GLY A 149 12.77 13.60 -9.40
C GLY A 149 11.45 12.86 -9.30
N HIS A 150 10.58 13.06 -8.31
CA HIS A 150 9.45 12.15 -8.08
C HIS A 150 8.12 12.83 -7.74
N ARG A 151 7.86 14.04 -8.22
CA ARG A 151 6.58 14.71 -7.96
C ARG A 151 5.37 13.97 -8.56
N GLY A 152 5.55 13.35 -9.72
CA GLY A 152 4.51 12.54 -10.36
C GLY A 152 4.16 11.32 -9.51
N ASP A 153 5.18 10.59 -9.09
CA ASP A 153 5.00 9.37 -8.31
C ASP A 153 4.36 9.64 -6.95
N LEU A 154 4.70 10.76 -6.26
CA LEU A 154 4.10 11.11 -4.98
C LEU A 154 2.60 11.40 -5.08
N PHE A 155 2.18 12.06 -6.14
CA PHE A 155 0.76 12.31 -6.38
C PHE A 155 -0.01 11.01 -6.70
N GLU A 156 0.60 10.13 -7.47
CA GLU A 156 0.02 8.81 -7.78
C GLU A 156 -0.07 7.95 -6.52
N ILE A 157 0.96 7.94 -5.67
CA ILE A 157 0.98 7.24 -4.39
C ILE A 157 -0.12 7.77 -3.46
N GLU A 158 -0.21 9.09 -3.27
CA GLU A 158 -1.23 9.71 -2.42
C GLU A 158 -2.65 9.38 -2.91
N THR A 159 -2.85 9.47 -4.23
CA THR A 159 -4.12 9.14 -4.87
C THR A 159 -4.48 7.68 -4.64
N ASP A 160 -3.52 6.77 -4.81
CA ASP A 160 -3.74 5.34 -4.62
C ASP A 160 -4.02 4.97 -3.16
N LEU A 161 -3.25 5.53 -2.22
CA LEU A 161 -3.49 5.36 -0.79
C LEU A 161 -4.86 5.87 -0.38
N THR A 162 -5.27 7.03 -0.90
CA THR A 162 -6.59 7.63 -0.64
C THR A 162 -7.71 6.77 -1.19
N ASN A 163 -7.61 6.32 -2.43
CA ASN A 163 -8.64 5.51 -3.08
C ASN A 163 -8.80 4.13 -2.43
N LYS A 164 -7.74 3.60 -1.83
CA LYS A 164 -7.76 2.31 -1.13
C LYS A 164 -8.11 2.43 0.35
N SER A 165 -8.05 3.63 0.92
CA SER A 165 -8.32 3.85 2.33
C SER A 165 -9.79 3.62 2.67
N LEU A 166 -10.04 3.01 3.83
CA LEU A 166 -11.38 2.85 4.37
C LEU A 166 -11.78 4.13 5.12
N GLY A 167 -12.57 4.97 4.45
CA GLY A 167 -13.17 6.15 5.06
C GLY A 167 -14.55 5.90 5.66
N GLU A 168 -15.44 6.91 5.61
CA GLU A 168 -16.86 6.69 5.84
C GLU A 168 -17.40 5.79 4.72
N THR A 169 -17.89 4.64 5.10
CA THR A 169 -18.27 3.60 4.14
C THR A 169 -19.71 3.18 4.34
N ARG A 170 -20.49 3.18 3.25
CA ARG A 170 -21.86 2.71 3.21
C ARG A 170 -21.91 1.34 2.55
N VAL A 171 -22.33 0.35 3.32
CA VAL A 171 -22.47 -1.03 2.85
C VAL A 171 -23.95 -1.26 2.51
N THR A 172 -24.27 -1.21 1.23
CA THR A 172 -25.63 -1.43 0.76
C THR A 172 -26.08 -2.88 0.97
N PRO A 173 -27.41 -3.18 0.93
CA PRO A 173 -27.89 -4.55 0.99
C PRO A 173 -27.23 -5.48 -0.01
N LYS A 174 -26.93 -6.71 0.40
CA LYS A 174 -26.36 -7.78 -0.44
C LYS A 174 -25.05 -7.39 -1.13
N SER A 175 -24.25 -6.51 -0.50
CA SER A 175 -22.99 -6.05 -1.07
C SER A 175 -21.78 -6.31 -0.17
N THR A 176 -20.62 -6.30 -0.79
CA THR A 176 -19.32 -6.36 -0.14
C THR A 176 -18.53 -5.11 -0.50
N VAL A 177 -17.99 -4.46 0.49
CA VAL A 177 -17.10 -3.29 0.35
C VAL A 177 -15.92 -3.44 1.30
N GLY A 178 -14.86 -2.70 1.07
CA GLY A 178 -13.73 -2.69 1.98
C GLY A 178 -12.67 -1.67 1.57
N GLY A 179 -11.67 -1.55 2.39
CA GLY A 179 -10.53 -0.66 2.19
C GLY A 179 -9.45 -0.95 3.20
N PHE A 180 -8.42 -0.13 3.19
CA PHE A 180 -7.28 -0.26 4.07
C PHE A 180 -7.31 0.75 5.21
N LEU A 181 -6.91 0.29 6.37
CA LEU A 181 -6.49 1.10 7.50
C LEU A 181 -4.98 0.92 7.68
N TYR A 182 -4.30 1.98 8.03
CA TYR A 182 -2.84 1.97 8.18
C TYR A 182 -2.48 2.11 9.65
N PHE A 183 -1.65 1.20 10.17
CA PHE A 183 -1.22 1.25 11.57
C PHE A 183 0.29 1.28 11.64
N ARG A 184 0.84 2.11 12.50
CA ARG A 184 2.27 2.12 12.77
C ARG A 184 2.57 1.35 14.03
N LEU A 185 3.37 0.31 13.89
CA LEU A 185 3.84 -0.49 15.00
C LEU A 185 5.33 -0.23 15.27
N PRO A 186 5.79 -0.47 16.51
CA PRO A 186 7.21 -0.47 16.81
C PRO A 186 7.95 -1.45 15.89
N GLU A 187 9.16 -1.10 15.45
CA GLU A 187 9.94 -1.86 14.43
C GLU A 187 10.14 -3.34 14.75
N ASN A 188 10.13 -3.71 16.02
CA ASN A 188 10.28 -5.09 16.49
C ASN A 188 8.95 -5.84 16.73
N GLN A 189 7.81 -5.22 16.41
CA GLN A 189 6.47 -5.80 16.62
C GLN A 189 5.67 -5.89 15.33
N ARG A 190 6.18 -6.59 14.34
CA ARG A 190 5.48 -6.78 13.06
C ARG A 190 4.47 -7.93 13.09
N ASP A 191 4.58 -8.81 14.07
CA ASP A 191 3.63 -9.92 14.25
C ASP A 191 2.37 -9.43 14.95
N LEU A 192 1.26 -9.42 14.21
CA LEU A 192 -0.06 -9.05 14.70
C LEU A 192 -0.82 -10.21 15.34
N SER A 193 -0.22 -11.38 15.50
CA SER A 193 -0.86 -12.50 16.20
C SER A 193 -1.24 -12.10 17.63
N GLY A 194 -2.51 -12.27 17.96
CA GLY A 194 -3.08 -11.85 19.25
C GLY A 194 -3.42 -10.37 19.34
N TYR A 195 -3.32 -9.61 18.25
CA TYR A 195 -3.97 -8.31 18.13
C TYR A 195 -5.39 -8.49 17.66
N LYS A 196 -6.22 -7.46 17.83
CA LYS A 196 -7.60 -7.44 17.34
C LYS A 196 -7.88 -6.17 16.57
N VAL A 197 -8.68 -6.30 15.53
CA VAL A 197 -9.32 -5.13 14.92
C VAL A 197 -10.64 -4.89 15.65
N TYR A 198 -10.75 -3.74 16.27
CA TYR A 198 -11.96 -3.32 16.98
C TYR A 198 -12.75 -2.34 16.13
N VAL A 199 -13.96 -2.72 15.79
CA VAL A 199 -14.92 -1.88 15.06
C VAL A 199 -15.99 -1.47 16.07
N PRO A 200 -16.03 -0.21 16.49
CA PRO A 200 -16.92 0.21 17.55
C PRO A 200 -18.38 0.17 17.09
N GLU A 201 -18.97 1.32 16.92
CA GLU A 201 -20.38 1.46 16.61
C GLU A 201 -20.62 1.34 15.09
N ILE A 202 -21.59 0.49 14.73
CA ILE A 202 -22.07 0.35 13.36
C ILE A 202 -23.54 0.74 13.35
N ARG A 203 -23.93 1.64 12.47
CA ARG A 203 -25.30 2.16 12.40
C ARG A 203 -26.03 1.66 11.18
N GLN A 204 -27.26 1.27 11.38
CA GLN A 204 -28.21 1.08 10.29
C GLN A 204 -28.74 2.44 9.84
N LEU A 205 -28.67 2.72 8.53
CA LEU A 205 -28.95 4.05 8.01
C LEU A 205 -30.44 4.46 8.17
N ARG A 206 -31.37 3.50 8.04
CA ARG A 206 -32.81 3.78 8.07
C ARG A 206 -33.37 3.77 9.49
N SER A 207 -33.09 2.74 10.26
CA SER A 207 -33.62 2.59 11.61
C SER A 207 -32.86 3.43 12.63
N GLY A 208 -31.60 3.77 12.34
CA GLY A 208 -30.68 4.38 13.29
C GLY A 208 -30.24 3.43 14.40
N GLU A 209 -30.62 2.15 14.33
CA GLU A 209 -30.20 1.14 15.29
C GLU A 209 -28.70 0.93 15.20
N SER A 210 -28.06 0.90 16.36
CA SER A 210 -26.65 0.55 16.48
C SER A 210 -26.50 -0.95 16.60
N LEU A 211 -25.64 -1.52 15.75
CA LEU A 211 -25.17 -2.87 15.93
C LEU A 211 -24.06 -2.88 16.99
N LEU A 212 -23.90 -4.02 17.66
CA LEU A 212 -22.83 -4.20 18.62
C LEU A 212 -21.46 -4.07 17.93
N PHE A 213 -20.44 -3.79 18.74
CA PHE A 213 -19.05 -3.75 18.29
C PHE A 213 -18.59 -5.12 17.75
N PHE A 214 -17.56 -5.09 16.90
CA PHE A 214 -16.86 -6.29 16.42
C PHE A 214 -15.42 -6.28 16.96
N GLU A 215 -14.94 -7.44 17.36
CA GLU A 215 -13.54 -7.69 17.69
C GLU A 215 -13.04 -8.86 16.83
N ILE A 216 -12.23 -8.57 15.85
CA ILE A 216 -11.70 -9.57 14.91
C ILE A 216 -10.27 -9.92 15.36
N ASP A 217 -10.10 -11.15 15.87
CA ASP A 217 -8.78 -11.65 16.27
C ASP A 217 -7.89 -11.84 15.05
N LEU A 218 -6.68 -11.27 15.08
CA LEU A 218 -5.66 -11.44 14.06
C LEU A 218 -4.77 -12.65 14.39
N LYS A 219 -4.42 -13.41 13.34
CA LYS A 219 -3.65 -14.66 13.46
C LYS A 219 -2.32 -14.58 12.74
#